data_7c9d14a6257ccb9df09d1990762034d0
#
_entry.id   7c9d14a6257ccb9df09d1990762034d0
#
_cell.length_a   1.000
_cell.length_b   1.000
_cell.length_c   1.000
_cell.angle_alpha   90.00
_cell.angle_beta   90.00
_cell.angle_gamma   90.00
#
_symmetry.space_group_name_H-M   'P 1'
#
loop_
_entity.id
_entity.type
_entity.pdbx_description
1 polymer ?
#
loop_
_entity_poly.entity_id
_entity_poly.type
_entity_poly.pdbx_seq_one_letter_code
_entity_poly.pdbx_strand_id
1 'polypeptide(L)'
;MGTEMPAEFYDQFIDRHLIPFEKSPWRKVYEEAARLLPESKDETIVDIGCGTGRFAKLLYDKGYRKYLGIDFSKGMLEEAKRYNPSFTFIEGNVYDEAIVRMLQKYHVFVLLEVLEHIEKDKAFLSSLPQGSDMVISVPNYDSRAHVRHFKHIDEVIERYDGILDFQGTEKVVIKTSERLKNEIYVLNCKKR
;
A
#
# COMPACT_ATOMS: atom_id res chain seq x y z
N MET A 1 13.50 11.69 11.00
CA MET A 1 12.26 11.45 10.21
C MET A 1 12.25 12.42 9.04
N GLY A 2 11.81 11.98 7.88
CA GLY A 2 11.66 12.79 6.68
C GLY A 2 10.37 13.62 6.69
N THR A 3 9.97 14.03 5.51
CA THR A 3 8.75 14.82 5.26
C THR A 3 7.92 14.17 4.16
N GLU A 4 6.63 14.46 4.14
CA GLU A 4 5.77 14.09 3.02
C GLU A 4 6.29 14.72 1.73
N MET A 5 6.44 13.92 0.68
CA MET A 5 7.03 14.35 -0.58
C MET A 5 5.96 14.54 -1.66
N PRO A 6 6.14 15.49 -2.59
CA PRO A 6 5.22 15.67 -3.71
C PRO A 6 5.39 14.54 -4.76
N ALA A 7 4.43 14.44 -5.69
CA ALA A 7 4.40 13.40 -6.72
C ALA A 7 5.68 13.36 -7.57
N GLU A 8 6.23 14.52 -7.91
CA GLU A 8 7.44 14.67 -8.72
C GLU A 8 8.67 14.05 -8.05
N PHE A 9 8.67 13.92 -6.74
CA PHE A 9 9.74 13.20 -6.04
C PHE A 9 9.72 11.71 -6.40
N TYR A 10 8.55 11.11 -6.47
CA TYR A 10 8.39 9.69 -6.78
C TYR A 10 8.63 9.41 -8.26
N ASP A 11 8.29 10.33 -9.15
CA ASP A 11 8.54 10.23 -10.60
C ASP A 11 10.03 10.01 -10.92
N GLN A 12 10.94 10.54 -10.09
CA GLN A 12 12.39 10.35 -10.25
C GLN A 12 12.86 8.91 -10.00
N PHE A 13 12.03 8.08 -9.41
CA PHE A 13 12.37 6.70 -9.02
C PHE A 13 11.62 5.63 -9.80
N ILE A 14 10.88 5.99 -10.84
CA ILE A 14 10.10 5.05 -11.67
C ILE A 14 10.96 3.87 -12.12
N ASP A 15 12.16 4.10 -12.62
CA ASP A 15 13.08 3.06 -13.10
C ASP A 15 13.40 2.01 -12.03
N ARG A 16 13.46 2.40 -10.77
CA ARG A 16 13.68 1.45 -9.65
C ARG A 16 12.50 0.52 -9.43
N HIS A 17 11.32 0.96 -9.84
CA HIS A 17 10.09 0.18 -9.77
C HIS A 17 9.86 -0.66 -11.04
N LEU A 18 10.64 -0.51 -12.10
CA LEU A 18 10.52 -1.26 -13.35
C LEU A 18 11.43 -2.50 -13.45
N ILE A 19 12.21 -2.79 -12.40
CA ILE A 19 13.03 -4.03 -12.36
C ILE A 19 12.12 -5.27 -12.38
N PRO A 20 12.57 -6.43 -12.88
CA PRO A 20 11.78 -7.66 -12.87
C PRO A 20 11.21 -7.99 -11.49
N PHE A 21 9.97 -8.47 -11.43
CA PHE A 21 9.26 -8.76 -10.17
C PHE A 21 10.08 -9.69 -9.26
N GLU A 22 10.72 -10.72 -9.82
CA GLU A 22 11.52 -11.73 -9.12
C GLU A 22 12.77 -11.12 -8.45
N LYS A 23 13.24 -9.96 -8.95
CA LYS A 23 14.38 -9.22 -8.42
C LYS A 23 13.97 -8.08 -7.48
N SER A 24 12.67 -7.81 -7.35
CA SER A 24 12.17 -6.75 -6.49
C SER A 24 12.43 -7.07 -5.02
N PRO A 25 13.00 -6.16 -4.22
CA PRO A 25 13.13 -6.36 -2.78
C PRO A 25 11.76 -6.45 -2.09
N TRP A 26 10.71 -5.85 -2.68
CA TRP A 26 9.33 -5.90 -2.16
C TRP A 26 8.53 -7.12 -2.62
N ARG A 27 9.12 -8.02 -3.44
CA ARG A 27 8.41 -9.21 -3.93
C ARG A 27 7.69 -9.97 -2.81
N LYS A 28 8.40 -10.26 -1.70
CA LYS A 28 7.82 -10.99 -0.56
C LYS A 28 6.71 -10.21 0.12
N VAL A 29 6.81 -8.88 0.20
CA VAL A 29 5.75 -8.01 0.75
C VAL A 29 4.47 -8.16 -0.08
N TYR A 30 4.58 -8.11 -1.41
CA TYR A 30 3.45 -8.30 -2.31
C TYR A 30 2.86 -9.71 -2.23
N GLU A 31 3.71 -10.74 -2.14
CA GLU A 31 3.27 -12.14 -2.01
C GLU A 31 2.48 -12.34 -0.71
N GLU A 32 2.98 -11.80 0.42
CA GLU A 32 2.29 -11.88 1.70
C GLU A 32 1.01 -11.04 1.73
N ALA A 33 1.04 -9.83 1.19
CA ALA A 33 -0.16 -9.01 1.07
C ALA A 33 -1.25 -9.71 0.28
N ALA A 34 -0.89 -10.37 -0.85
CA ALA A 34 -1.85 -11.13 -1.65
C ALA A 34 -2.40 -12.37 -0.92
N ARG A 35 -1.63 -12.97 0.01
CA ARG A 35 -2.07 -14.09 0.85
C ARG A 35 -3.07 -13.66 1.92
N LEU A 36 -2.94 -12.43 2.41
CA LEU A 36 -3.80 -11.88 3.45
C LEU A 36 -5.09 -11.25 2.93
N LEU A 37 -5.27 -11.16 1.61
CA LEU A 37 -6.53 -10.70 1.02
C LEU A 37 -7.67 -11.69 1.32
N PRO A 38 -8.93 -11.21 1.34
CA PRO A 38 -10.09 -12.08 1.42
C PRO A 38 -10.07 -13.15 0.31
N GLU A 39 -10.51 -14.36 0.62
CA GLU A 39 -10.56 -15.48 -0.34
C GLU A 39 -11.51 -15.21 -1.51
N SER A 40 -12.60 -14.48 -1.26
CA SER A 40 -13.52 -14.05 -2.31
C SER A 40 -12.84 -13.05 -3.26
N LYS A 41 -12.94 -13.31 -4.56
CA LYS A 41 -12.45 -12.42 -5.62
C LYS A 41 -13.56 -11.59 -6.26
N ASP A 42 -14.74 -11.56 -5.64
CA ASP A 42 -15.91 -10.88 -6.17
C ASP A 42 -15.90 -9.38 -5.87
N GLU A 43 -15.18 -8.98 -4.85
CA GLU A 43 -14.99 -7.58 -4.49
C GLU A 43 -13.89 -6.91 -5.32
N THR A 44 -14.01 -5.60 -5.49
CA THR A 44 -12.94 -4.80 -6.11
C THR A 44 -11.86 -4.52 -5.09
N ILE A 45 -10.64 -4.94 -5.38
CA ILE A 45 -9.45 -4.54 -4.59
C ILE A 45 -9.10 -3.11 -4.95
N VAL A 46 -9.13 -2.20 -3.97
CA VAL A 46 -8.66 -0.82 -4.12
C VAL A 46 -7.26 -0.69 -3.54
N ASP A 47 -6.30 -0.44 -4.40
CA ASP A 47 -4.88 -0.30 -4.06
C ASP A 47 -4.49 1.18 -4.03
N ILE A 48 -4.33 1.72 -2.84
CA ILE A 48 -3.97 3.12 -2.59
C ILE A 48 -2.44 3.23 -2.58
N GLY A 49 -1.90 4.13 -3.39
CA GLY A 49 -0.46 4.22 -3.63
C GLY A 49 0.04 3.07 -4.49
N CYS A 50 -0.70 2.73 -5.56
CA CYS A 50 -0.43 1.55 -6.39
C CYS A 50 0.88 1.62 -7.20
N GLY A 51 1.53 2.78 -7.26
CA GLY A 51 2.77 3.00 -7.98
C GLY A 51 2.71 2.52 -9.43
N THR A 52 3.72 1.80 -9.88
CA THR A 52 3.81 1.24 -11.25
C THR A 52 2.95 -0.02 -11.46
N GLY A 53 2.04 -0.35 -10.53
CA GLY A 53 1.09 -1.46 -10.69
C GLY A 53 1.70 -2.86 -10.55
N ARG A 54 2.79 -3.02 -9.79
CA ARG A 54 3.41 -4.34 -9.57
C ARG A 54 2.52 -5.29 -8.79
N PHE A 55 1.86 -4.79 -7.76
CA PHE A 55 0.90 -5.58 -7.00
C PHE A 55 -0.31 -5.95 -7.87
N ALA A 56 -0.78 -5.01 -8.71
CA ALA A 56 -1.82 -5.27 -9.70
C ALA A 56 -1.47 -6.46 -10.61
N LYS A 57 -0.24 -6.51 -11.13
CA LYS A 57 0.23 -7.62 -11.98
C LYS A 57 0.18 -8.95 -11.25
N LEU A 58 0.68 -9.00 -10.01
CA LEU A 58 0.63 -10.20 -9.19
C LEU A 58 -0.82 -10.66 -8.95
N LEU A 59 -1.73 -9.74 -8.66
CA LEU A 59 -3.15 -10.05 -8.46
C LEU A 59 -3.80 -10.58 -9.75
N TYR A 60 -3.48 -9.99 -10.91
CA TYR A 60 -3.96 -10.49 -12.19
C TYR A 60 -3.53 -11.95 -12.43
N ASP A 61 -2.25 -12.27 -12.17
CA ASP A 61 -1.70 -13.61 -12.31
C ASP A 61 -2.32 -14.62 -11.33
N LYS A 62 -2.74 -14.14 -10.14
CA LYS A 62 -3.50 -14.91 -9.14
C LYS A 62 -5.00 -15.03 -9.45
N GLY A 63 -5.47 -14.49 -10.59
CA GLY A 63 -6.86 -14.61 -11.04
C GLY A 63 -7.82 -13.54 -10.53
N TYR A 64 -7.36 -12.48 -9.88
CA TYR A 64 -8.21 -11.31 -9.59
C TYR A 64 -8.52 -10.56 -10.88
N ARG A 65 -9.76 -10.05 -11.02
CA ARG A 65 -10.21 -9.33 -12.21
C ARG A 65 -10.86 -7.98 -11.90
N LYS A 66 -11.16 -7.73 -10.62
CA LYS A 66 -11.72 -6.46 -10.13
C LYS A 66 -10.67 -5.75 -9.30
N TYR A 67 -10.08 -4.71 -9.88
CA TYR A 67 -9.00 -3.94 -9.26
C TYR A 67 -9.08 -2.48 -9.67
N LEU A 68 -8.82 -1.60 -8.72
CA LEU A 68 -8.69 -0.16 -8.89
C LEU A 68 -7.40 0.30 -8.22
N GLY A 69 -6.43 0.77 -8.99
CA GLY A 69 -5.24 1.42 -8.49
C GLY A 69 -5.42 2.93 -8.40
N ILE A 70 -4.99 3.53 -7.29
CA ILE A 70 -4.99 4.97 -7.09
C ILE A 70 -3.57 5.40 -6.70
N ASP A 71 -3.06 6.39 -7.40
CA ASP A 71 -1.77 7.01 -7.08
C ASP A 71 -1.83 8.49 -7.45
N PHE A 72 -1.05 9.33 -6.79
CA PHE A 72 -1.00 10.76 -7.10
C PHE A 72 0.13 11.10 -8.09
N SER A 73 1.04 10.16 -8.39
CA SER A 73 2.09 10.28 -9.39
C SER A 73 1.57 9.85 -10.76
N LYS A 74 1.49 10.80 -11.68
CA LYS A 74 1.07 10.55 -13.06
C LYS A 74 2.06 9.62 -13.77
N GLY A 75 3.36 9.80 -13.56
CA GLY A 75 4.40 8.97 -14.17
C GLY A 75 4.29 7.51 -13.74
N MET A 76 4.04 7.25 -12.44
CA MET A 76 3.79 5.90 -11.94
C MET A 76 2.57 5.26 -12.59
N LEU A 77 1.48 6.02 -12.74
CA LEU A 77 0.23 5.52 -13.33
C LEU A 77 0.33 5.25 -14.83
N GLU A 78 1.14 5.99 -15.58
CA GLU A 78 1.40 5.70 -16.99
C GLU A 78 2.03 4.31 -17.15
N GLU A 79 3.00 3.97 -16.31
CA GLU A 79 3.59 2.63 -16.28
C GLU A 79 2.59 1.57 -15.80
N ALA A 80 1.81 1.86 -14.74
CA ALA A 80 0.81 0.94 -14.25
C ALA A 80 -0.21 0.54 -15.33
N LYS A 81 -0.72 1.51 -16.08
CA LYS A 81 -1.66 1.29 -17.21
C LYS A 81 -1.02 0.50 -18.35
N ARG A 82 0.25 0.77 -18.64
CA ARG A 82 1.00 0.07 -19.70
C ARG A 82 1.18 -1.43 -19.37
N TYR A 83 1.50 -1.74 -18.13
CA TYR A 83 1.73 -3.13 -17.70
C TYR A 83 0.45 -3.90 -17.35
N ASN A 84 -0.62 -3.21 -17.01
CA ASN A 84 -1.86 -3.82 -16.55
C ASN A 84 -3.10 -3.24 -17.27
N PRO A 85 -3.22 -3.39 -18.60
CA PRO A 85 -4.29 -2.77 -19.39
C PRO A 85 -5.69 -3.28 -19.05
N SER A 86 -5.80 -4.38 -18.33
CA SER A 86 -7.08 -4.97 -17.91
C SER A 86 -7.64 -4.36 -16.61
N PHE A 87 -6.87 -3.50 -15.95
CA PHE A 87 -7.27 -2.88 -14.69
C PHE A 87 -7.49 -1.38 -14.83
N THR A 88 -8.19 -0.80 -13.87
CA THR A 88 -8.45 0.64 -13.82
C THR A 88 -7.43 1.33 -12.91
N PHE A 89 -6.91 2.47 -13.38
CA PHE A 89 -5.98 3.31 -12.63
C PHE A 89 -6.43 4.76 -12.68
N ILE A 90 -6.50 5.39 -11.51
CA ILE A 90 -6.99 6.77 -11.33
C ILE A 90 -5.90 7.60 -10.65
N GLU A 91 -5.62 8.78 -11.21
CA GLU A 91 -4.82 9.79 -10.55
C GLU A 91 -5.64 10.43 -9.43
N GLY A 92 -5.08 10.45 -8.21
CA GLY A 92 -5.76 11.04 -7.07
C GLY A 92 -4.91 11.05 -5.81
N ASN A 93 -5.10 12.10 -5.02
CA ASN A 93 -4.50 12.23 -3.72
C ASN A 93 -5.49 11.77 -2.65
N VAL A 94 -5.01 11.08 -1.62
CA VAL A 94 -5.84 10.61 -0.48
C VAL A 94 -6.46 11.76 0.32
N TYR A 95 -5.99 12.99 0.12
CA TYR A 95 -6.54 14.20 0.75
C TYR A 95 -7.69 14.83 -0.06
N ASP A 96 -7.92 14.38 -1.29
CA ASP A 96 -8.96 14.91 -2.15
C ASP A 96 -10.33 14.39 -1.73
N GLU A 97 -11.25 15.29 -1.42
CA GLU A 97 -12.63 14.90 -1.05
C GLU A 97 -13.34 14.07 -2.12
N ALA A 98 -13.04 14.31 -3.41
CA ALA A 98 -13.60 13.53 -4.51
C ALA A 98 -13.14 12.06 -4.46
N ILE A 99 -11.86 11.84 -4.16
CA ILE A 99 -11.29 10.50 -3.96
C ILE A 99 -11.93 9.85 -2.73
N VAL A 100 -11.94 10.52 -1.59
CA VAL A 100 -12.55 9.99 -0.35
C VAL A 100 -14.02 9.60 -0.57
N ARG A 101 -14.81 10.44 -1.25
CA ARG A 101 -16.20 10.13 -1.61
C ARG A 101 -16.33 8.92 -2.53
N MET A 102 -15.43 8.79 -3.50
CA MET A 102 -15.43 7.63 -4.41
C MET A 102 -15.14 6.33 -3.67
N LEU A 103 -14.25 6.36 -2.66
CA LEU A 103 -13.87 5.20 -1.87
C LEU A 103 -15.02 4.62 -1.03
N GLN A 104 -16.07 5.41 -0.72
CA GLN A 104 -17.19 4.99 0.13
C GLN A 104 -17.99 3.77 -0.41
N LYS A 105 -17.83 3.41 -1.67
CA LYS A 105 -18.53 2.27 -2.30
C LYS A 105 -17.71 0.98 -2.35
N TYR A 106 -16.49 0.98 -1.79
CA TYR A 106 -15.58 -0.17 -1.79
C TYR A 106 -15.36 -0.67 -0.37
N HIS A 107 -14.99 -1.96 -0.25
CA HIS A 107 -14.85 -2.61 1.05
C HIS A 107 -13.57 -3.44 1.21
N VAL A 108 -12.70 -3.47 0.20
CA VAL A 108 -11.38 -4.13 0.30
C VAL A 108 -10.30 -3.16 -0.14
N PHE A 109 -9.43 -2.80 0.79
CA PHE A 109 -8.37 -1.80 0.58
C PHE A 109 -6.99 -2.40 0.81
N VAL A 110 -6.04 -1.94 0.01
CA VAL A 110 -4.63 -2.27 0.14
C VAL A 110 -3.83 -0.96 0.20
N LEU A 111 -2.89 -0.87 1.15
CA LEU A 111 -1.99 0.27 1.33
C LEU A 111 -0.58 -0.28 1.63
N LEU A 112 0.21 -0.55 0.59
CA LEU A 112 1.55 -1.13 0.75
C LEU A 112 2.62 -0.05 0.66
N GLU A 113 3.32 0.20 1.78
CA GLU A 113 4.36 1.24 1.87
C GLU A 113 3.79 2.63 1.54
N VAL A 114 2.67 2.99 2.19
CA VAL A 114 1.94 4.24 1.95
C VAL A 114 1.78 5.06 3.23
N LEU A 115 1.38 4.43 4.34
CA LEU A 115 1.01 5.13 5.57
C LEU A 115 2.19 5.88 6.21
N GLU A 116 3.41 5.43 6.00
CA GLU A 116 4.63 6.12 6.43
C GLU A 116 4.92 7.41 5.67
N HIS A 117 4.29 7.59 4.50
CA HIS A 117 4.44 8.78 3.64
C HIS A 117 3.36 9.83 3.87
N ILE A 118 2.25 9.50 4.53
CA ILE A 118 1.08 10.36 4.70
C ILE A 118 1.08 11.01 6.09
N GLU A 119 1.13 12.34 6.20
CA GLU A 119 1.08 13.03 7.50
C GLU A 119 -0.23 12.78 8.24
N LYS A 120 -1.36 12.86 7.53
CA LYS A 120 -2.72 12.70 8.08
C LYS A 120 -3.27 11.27 7.94
N ASP A 121 -2.40 10.26 8.10
CA ASP A 121 -2.74 8.84 7.94
C ASP A 121 -3.97 8.40 8.76
N LYS A 122 -4.05 8.79 10.03
CA LYS A 122 -5.20 8.46 10.89
C LYS A 122 -6.51 9.08 10.35
N ALA A 123 -6.47 10.33 9.91
CA ALA A 123 -7.64 11.00 9.35
C ALA A 123 -8.09 10.30 8.05
N PHE A 124 -7.15 9.94 7.18
CA PHE A 124 -7.45 9.20 5.97
C PHE A 124 -8.05 7.82 6.28
N LEU A 125 -7.41 7.02 7.14
CA LEU A 125 -7.94 5.72 7.53
C LEU A 125 -9.34 5.83 8.17
N SER A 126 -9.56 6.86 9.00
CA SER A 126 -10.87 7.10 9.61
C SER A 126 -11.95 7.48 8.60
N SER A 127 -11.59 8.00 7.43
CA SER A 127 -12.53 8.34 6.36
C SER A 127 -12.98 7.15 5.51
N LEU A 128 -12.33 5.99 5.62
CA LEU A 128 -12.72 4.79 4.88
C LEU A 128 -13.97 4.14 5.48
N PRO A 129 -14.76 3.39 4.67
CA PRO A 129 -15.98 2.75 5.12
C PRO A 129 -15.75 1.78 6.28
N GLN A 130 -16.62 1.84 7.28
CA GLN A 130 -16.59 0.92 8.42
C GLN A 130 -16.79 -0.53 7.98
N GLY A 131 -16.10 -1.46 8.62
CA GLY A 131 -16.17 -2.89 8.31
C GLY A 131 -15.36 -3.33 7.10
N SER A 132 -14.68 -2.40 6.40
CA SER A 132 -13.83 -2.76 5.27
C SER A 132 -12.67 -3.66 5.67
N ASP A 133 -12.38 -4.64 4.83
CA ASP A 133 -11.17 -5.47 4.93
C ASP A 133 -9.97 -4.68 4.38
N MET A 134 -8.86 -4.73 5.10
CA MET A 134 -7.68 -3.97 4.74
C MET A 134 -6.42 -4.83 4.84
N VAL A 135 -5.51 -4.65 3.88
CA VAL A 135 -4.13 -5.12 3.99
C VAL A 135 -3.22 -3.90 3.91
N ILE A 136 -2.44 -3.69 4.96
CA ILE A 136 -1.48 -2.58 5.02
C ILE A 136 -0.06 -3.09 5.17
N SER A 137 0.92 -2.33 4.70
CA SER A 137 2.32 -2.54 5.08
C SER A 137 2.98 -1.25 5.52
N VAL A 138 3.92 -1.37 6.45
CA VAL A 138 4.72 -0.25 6.97
C VAL A 138 6.14 -0.72 7.32
N PRO A 139 7.17 0.12 7.12
CA PRO A 139 8.57 -0.23 7.38
C PRO A 139 8.99 0.00 8.83
N ASN A 140 10.04 -0.74 9.25
CA ASN A 140 10.73 -0.50 10.51
C ASN A 140 11.94 0.45 10.40
N TYR A 141 12.17 1.03 9.24
CA TYR A 141 13.35 1.87 8.97
C TYR A 141 12.96 3.27 8.51
N ASP A 142 13.85 4.23 8.75
CA ASP A 142 13.69 5.61 8.35
C ASP A 142 14.13 5.85 6.89
N SER A 143 13.51 6.83 6.24
CA SER A 143 13.84 7.30 4.91
C SER A 143 13.51 8.79 4.80
N ARG A 144 14.12 9.47 3.81
CA ARG A 144 13.86 10.90 3.54
C ARG A 144 12.37 11.22 3.30
N ALA A 145 11.64 10.27 2.72
CA ALA A 145 10.22 10.42 2.42
C ALA A 145 9.31 9.84 3.52
N HIS A 146 9.86 9.28 4.60
CA HIS A 146 9.06 8.72 5.68
C HIS A 146 8.81 9.78 6.76
N VAL A 147 7.57 10.20 6.92
CA VAL A 147 7.14 11.04 8.04
C VAL A 147 7.08 10.24 9.35
N ARG A 148 7.11 8.90 9.24
CA ARG A 148 7.21 7.93 10.34
C ARG A 148 7.81 6.61 9.91
N HIS A 149 8.25 5.82 10.87
CA HIS A 149 8.57 4.39 10.75
C HIS A 149 8.28 3.73 12.10
N PHE A 150 8.17 2.41 12.12
CA PHE A 150 7.73 1.67 13.30
C PHE A 150 8.81 0.65 13.70
N LYS A 151 9.53 0.88 14.79
CA LYS A 151 10.60 -0.01 15.26
C LYS A 151 10.09 -1.40 15.60
N HIS A 152 8.86 -1.46 16.13
CA HIS A 152 8.19 -2.68 16.56
C HIS A 152 6.75 -2.70 16.06
N ILE A 153 6.21 -3.89 15.87
CA ILE A 153 4.82 -4.09 15.43
C ILE A 153 3.80 -3.48 16.41
N ASP A 154 4.13 -3.50 17.71
CA ASP A 154 3.25 -2.92 18.74
C ASP A 154 3.03 -1.43 18.55
N GLU A 155 4.01 -0.70 18.03
CA GLU A 155 3.87 0.73 17.70
C GLU A 155 2.85 0.97 16.57
N VAL A 156 2.72 0.03 15.62
CA VAL A 156 1.69 0.07 14.57
C VAL A 156 0.32 -0.15 15.17
N ILE A 157 0.19 -1.17 16.01
CA ILE A 157 -1.07 -1.53 16.68
C ILE A 157 -1.53 -0.37 17.57
N GLU A 158 -0.63 0.18 18.39
CA GLU A 158 -0.93 1.32 19.26
C GLU A 158 -1.34 2.57 18.47
N ARG A 159 -0.61 2.85 17.35
CA ARG A 159 -0.92 4.03 16.53
C ARG A 159 -2.32 4.01 15.97
N TYR A 160 -2.77 2.86 15.49
CA TYR A 160 -4.05 2.72 14.81
C TYR A 160 -5.14 2.09 15.68
N ASP A 161 -4.90 1.96 17.00
CA ASP A 161 -5.94 1.55 17.94
C ASP A 161 -7.16 2.48 17.86
N GLY A 162 -8.35 1.89 17.96
CA GLY A 162 -9.62 2.59 17.76
C GLY A 162 -9.99 2.89 16.30
N ILE A 163 -9.06 2.70 15.34
CA ILE A 163 -9.31 2.89 13.90
C ILE A 163 -9.34 1.54 13.18
N LEU A 164 -8.38 0.67 13.49
CA LEU A 164 -8.23 -0.65 12.86
C LEU A 164 -8.34 -1.76 13.90
N ASP A 165 -8.93 -2.89 13.48
CA ASP A 165 -8.99 -4.12 14.22
C ASP A 165 -8.08 -5.15 13.55
N PHE A 166 -6.90 -5.39 14.14
CA PHE A 166 -5.87 -6.24 13.56
C PHE A 166 -6.20 -7.72 13.74
N GLN A 167 -6.15 -8.49 12.65
CA GLN A 167 -6.50 -9.91 12.61
C GLN A 167 -5.28 -10.82 12.42
N GLY A 168 -4.24 -10.31 11.77
CA GLY A 168 -3.00 -11.04 11.53
C GLY A 168 -1.86 -10.12 11.16
N THR A 169 -0.63 -10.57 11.41
CA THR A 169 0.58 -9.82 11.12
C THR A 169 1.66 -10.74 10.59
N GLU A 170 2.35 -10.30 9.56
CA GLU A 170 3.53 -10.96 9.01
C GLU A 170 4.71 -9.99 8.99
N LYS A 171 5.90 -10.53 9.16
CA LYS A 171 7.13 -9.75 9.11
C LYS A 171 8.00 -10.21 7.96
N VAL A 172 8.27 -9.30 7.02
CA VAL A 172 9.08 -9.55 5.84
C VAL A 172 10.43 -8.86 5.98
N VAL A 173 11.52 -9.62 5.92
CA VAL A 173 12.88 -9.08 5.89
C VAL A 173 13.24 -8.74 4.45
N ILE A 174 13.49 -7.45 4.15
CA ILE A 174 13.86 -6.98 2.80
C ILE A 174 15.35 -6.74 2.63
N LYS A 175 16.07 -6.47 3.71
CA LYS A 175 17.51 -6.28 3.70
C LYS A 175 18.10 -6.67 5.05
N THR A 176 19.18 -7.43 5.01
CA THR A 176 19.95 -7.78 6.22
C THR A 176 21.43 -7.49 5.99
N SER A 177 22.06 -6.87 6.98
CA SER A 177 23.51 -6.74 7.11
C SER A 177 23.88 -6.94 8.58
N GLU A 178 25.18 -7.01 8.91
CA GLU A 178 25.64 -7.14 10.30
C GLU A 178 25.11 -6.03 11.24
N ARG A 179 24.72 -4.87 10.69
CA ARG A 179 24.30 -3.68 11.44
C ARG A 179 22.85 -3.24 11.20
N LEU A 180 22.21 -3.77 10.17
CA LEU A 180 20.88 -3.32 9.75
C LEU A 180 19.99 -4.50 9.37
N LYS A 181 18.79 -4.51 9.93
CA LYS A 181 17.74 -5.42 9.56
C LYS A 181 16.50 -4.60 9.17
N ASN A 182 16.35 -4.37 7.87
CA ASN A 182 15.18 -3.69 7.34
C ASN A 182 14.06 -4.70 7.18
N GLU A 183 12.99 -4.46 7.89
CA GLU A 183 11.79 -5.28 7.91
C GLU A 183 10.59 -4.44 7.48
N ILE A 184 9.60 -5.10 6.90
CA ILE A 184 8.28 -4.54 6.62
C ILE A 184 7.26 -5.40 7.37
N TYR A 185 6.39 -4.76 8.12
CA TYR A 185 5.24 -5.40 8.75
C TYR A 185 4.09 -5.38 7.75
N VAL A 186 3.53 -6.54 7.45
CA VAL A 186 2.35 -6.71 6.60
C VAL A 186 1.22 -7.19 7.49
N LEU A 187 0.11 -6.46 7.51
CA LEU A 187 -0.99 -6.70 8.44
C LEU A 187 -2.32 -6.75 7.68
N ASN A 188 -3.17 -7.71 8.06
CA ASN A 188 -4.58 -7.65 7.69
C ASN A 188 -5.40 -7.15 8.89
N CYS A 189 -6.38 -6.33 8.61
CA CYS A 189 -7.21 -5.68 9.61
C CYS A 189 -8.58 -5.31 9.05
N LYS A 190 -9.51 -4.99 9.96
CA LYS A 190 -10.80 -4.40 9.60
C LYS A 190 -10.85 -2.94 10.05
N LYS A 191 -11.48 -2.09 9.23
CA LYS A 191 -11.82 -0.73 9.63
C LYS A 191 -12.92 -0.75 10.69
N ARG A 192 -12.65 -0.16 11.86
CA ARG A 192 -13.65 0.06 12.92
C ARG A 192 -14.63 1.16 12.60
#